data_9f33882a9eafb57c046105c570705aa0
#
_entry.id   9f33882a9eafb57c046105c570705aa0
#
_cell.length_a   1.000
_cell.length_b   1.000
_cell.length_c   1.000
_cell.angle_alpha   90.00
_cell.angle_beta   90.00
_cell.angle_gamma   90.00
#
_symmetry.space_group_name_H-M   'P 1'
#
loop_
_entity.id
_entity.type
_entity.pdbx_description
1 polymer ?
#
loop_
_entity_poly.entity_id
_entity_poly.type
_entity_poly.pdbx_seq_one_letter_code
_entity_poly.pdbx_strand_id
1 'polypeptide(L)'
;MISFLRHLFRDKNTAMMMLVSSLIINICALAPALFVIIVLNKYLASGVTATLISLAMGAIMLLAFEFGFRQNRAGMIQQLNIRIFTPLLNAYAKKIKETQITGEQFKRLEVAGATIKGATGSSITGWILDWPFVLAFLIVLLYINWTAALIAAIFMIIMMVLTAQRMNLSLQSDSTANLEIFLTGLMTVIIMSVGATQIIAGTLDVGLLIGSNILAARALQGANKYAKAKEAIARRDRATTEIISCIKQ
;
A
#
# COMPACT_ATOMS: atom_id res chain seq x y z
N MET A 1 -16.66 1.49 -3.32
CA MET A 1 -15.67 2.10 -2.41
C MET A 1 -16.32 2.83 -1.25
N ILE A 2 -17.25 3.76 -1.47
CA ILE A 2 -17.93 4.56 -0.42
C ILE A 2 -18.69 3.69 0.59
N SER A 3 -19.41 2.66 0.13
CA SER A 3 -20.14 1.73 1.03
C SER A 3 -19.21 0.94 1.94
N PHE A 4 -18.05 0.52 1.45
CA PHE A 4 -17.04 -0.18 2.25
C PHE A 4 -16.42 0.74 3.31
N LEU A 5 -16.06 1.96 2.93
CA LEU A 5 -15.57 2.96 3.87
C LEU A 5 -16.60 3.29 4.94
N ARG A 6 -17.88 3.42 4.57
CA ARG A 6 -18.97 3.66 5.54
C ARG A 6 -19.09 2.53 6.57
N HIS A 7 -18.89 1.28 6.17
CA HIS A 7 -18.87 0.15 7.10
C HIS A 7 -17.61 0.13 7.98
N LEU A 8 -16.45 0.47 7.40
CA LEU A 8 -15.18 0.57 8.12
C LEU A 8 -15.22 1.66 9.22
N PHE A 9 -15.85 2.80 8.91
CA PHE A 9 -15.98 3.95 9.83
C PHE A 9 -17.23 3.93 10.71
N ARG A 10 -17.99 2.84 10.71
CA ARG A 10 -19.21 2.71 11.53
C ARG A 10 -18.89 2.67 13.03
N ASP A 11 -17.78 2.04 13.42
CA ASP A 11 -17.24 2.06 14.78
C ASP A 11 -16.13 3.11 14.87
N LYS A 12 -16.46 4.29 15.43
CA LYS A 12 -15.54 5.43 15.50
C LYS A 12 -14.24 5.11 16.24
N ASN A 13 -14.31 4.29 17.31
CA ASN A 13 -13.12 3.97 18.10
C ASN A 13 -12.16 3.08 17.30
N THR A 14 -12.66 2.05 16.65
CA THR A 14 -11.84 1.16 15.81
C THR A 14 -11.27 1.91 14.59
N ALA A 15 -12.07 2.78 13.97
CA ALA A 15 -11.62 3.61 12.85
C ALA A 15 -10.49 4.57 13.28
N MET A 16 -10.64 5.23 14.43
CA MET A 16 -9.63 6.15 14.96
C MET A 16 -8.32 5.40 15.28
N MET A 17 -8.40 4.22 15.91
CA MET A 17 -7.23 3.38 16.18
C MET A 17 -6.51 2.96 14.90
N MET A 18 -7.25 2.61 13.84
CA MET A 18 -6.69 2.28 12.53
C MET A 18 -5.98 3.47 11.88
N LEU A 19 -6.57 4.67 11.95
CA LEU A 19 -5.98 5.89 11.41
C LEU A 19 -4.70 6.29 12.17
N VAL A 20 -4.71 6.23 13.50
CA VAL A 20 -3.52 6.47 14.33
C VAL A 20 -2.42 5.46 14.02
N SER A 21 -2.78 4.17 13.90
CA SER A 21 -1.82 3.14 13.50
C SER A 21 -1.23 3.41 12.12
N SER A 22 -2.06 3.85 11.15
CA SER A 22 -1.58 4.21 9.81
C SER A 22 -0.63 5.42 9.85
N LEU A 23 -0.93 6.43 10.66
CA LEU A 23 -0.06 7.59 10.85
C LEU A 23 1.32 7.16 11.39
N ILE A 24 1.34 6.36 12.46
CA ILE A 24 2.59 5.88 13.07
C ILE A 24 3.39 5.03 12.08
N ILE A 25 2.73 4.08 11.39
CA ILE A 25 3.37 3.24 10.37
C ILE A 25 4.05 4.09 9.31
N ASN A 26 3.39 5.12 8.80
CA ASN A 26 3.93 5.94 7.72
C ASN A 26 5.04 6.90 8.19
N ILE A 27 4.98 7.37 9.44
CA ILE A 27 6.10 8.12 10.05
C ILE A 27 7.32 7.19 10.22
N CYS A 28 7.14 6.00 10.79
CA CYS A 28 8.22 5.04 10.95
C CYS A 28 8.81 4.58 9.61
N ALA A 29 8.01 4.55 8.56
CA ALA A 29 8.45 4.21 7.20
C ALA A 29 9.43 5.21 6.58
N LEU A 30 9.58 6.41 7.14
CA LEU A 30 10.63 7.37 6.75
C LEU A 30 12.02 7.00 7.31
N ALA A 31 12.07 6.17 8.35
CA ALA A 31 13.29 5.86 9.09
C ALA A 31 14.45 5.37 8.20
N PRO A 32 14.28 4.44 7.24
CA PRO A 32 15.39 3.99 6.40
C PRO A 32 15.99 5.11 5.54
N ALA A 33 15.16 5.99 4.99
CA ALA A 33 15.62 7.10 4.16
C ALA A 33 16.39 8.12 5.02
N LEU A 34 15.84 8.50 6.18
CA LEU A 34 16.50 9.43 7.11
C LEU A 34 17.79 8.85 7.66
N PHE A 35 17.82 7.56 7.99
CA PHE A 35 19.02 6.87 8.44
C PHE A 35 20.14 6.98 7.39
N VAL A 36 19.85 6.66 6.13
CA VAL A 36 20.84 6.72 5.05
C VAL A 36 21.34 8.15 4.83
N ILE A 37 20.44 9.14 4.82
CA ILE A 37 20.83 10.56 4.69
C ILE A 37 21.79 10.97 5.80
N ILE A 38 21.46 10.66 7.06
CA ILE A 38 22.26 11.07 8.20
C ILE A 38 23.60 10.33 8.24
N VAL A 39 23.62 9.02 7.94
CA VAL A 39 24.84 8.23 7.91
C VAL A 39 25.79 8.74 6.82
N LEU A 40 25.31 8.93 5.61
CA LEU A 40 26.18 9.37 4.50
C LEU A 40 26.67 10.80 4.68
N ASN A 41 25.83 11.70 5.15
CA ASN A 41 26.21 13.11 5.26
C ASN A 41 26.96 13.43 6.57
N LYS A 42 26.69 12.72 7.66
CA LYS A 42 27.22 13.05 8.96
C LYS A 42 28.27 12.06 9.46
N TYR A 43 27.99 10.77 9.39
CA TYR A 43 28.92 9.76 9.88
C TYR A 43 30.16 9.63 9.00
N LEU A 44 30.01 9.60 7.66
CA LEU A 44 31.15 9.54 6.75
C LEU A 44 32.06 10.77 6.84
N ALA A 45 31.51 11.94 7.22
CA ALA A 45 32.29 13.16 7.42
C ALA A 45 33.01 13.21 8.79
N SER A 46 32.40 12.59 9.85
CA SER A 46 32.92 12.69 11.22
C SER A 46 33.70 11.48 11.72
N GLY A 47 33.43 10.27 11.15
CA GLY A 47 34.05 9.00 11.54
C GLY A 47 33.69 8.50 12.94
N VAL A 48 32.72 9.12 13.65
CA VAL A 48 32.38 8.79 15.05
C VAL A 48 31.49 7.54 15.11
N THR A 49 32.07 6.39 15.44
CA THR A 49 31.38 5.08 15.48
C THR A 49 30.22 5.02 16.49
N ALA A 50 30.33 5.73 17.63
CA ALA A 50 29.23 5.79 18.60
C ALA A 50 27.94 6.42 18.00
N THR A 51 28.08 7.42 17.13
CA THR A 51 26.96 8.04 16.43
C THR A 51 26.29 7.04 15.46
N LEU A 52 27.08 6.25 14.73
CA LEU A 52 26.55 5.23 13.83
C LEU A 52 25.74 4.19 14.58
N ILE A 53 26.27 3.66 15.69
CA ILE A 53 25.60 2.66 16.51
C ILE A 53 24.26 3.20 17.04
N SER A 54 24.29 4.42 17.59
CA SER A 54 23.09 5.09 18.11
C SER A 54 22.01 5.29 17.03
N LEU A 55 22.39 5.75 15.83
CA LEU A 55 21.49 5.92 14.69
C LEU A 55 20.94 4.59 14.20
N ALA A 56 21.79 3.55 14.11
CA ALA A 56 21.36 2.22 13.68
C ALA A 56 20.36 1.61 14.67
N MET A 57 20.62 1.70 15.97
CA MET A 57 19.68 1.24 17.00
C MET A 57 18.34 1.99 16.91
N GLY A 58 18.35 3.31 16.75
CA GLY A 58 17.14 4.10 16.56
C GLY A 58 16.35 3.70 15.32
N ALA A 59 17.03 3.50 14.20
CA ALA A 59 16.40 3.05 12.96
C ALA A 59 15.78 1.64 13.09
N ILE A 60 16.48 0.69 13.71
CA ILE A 60 15.98 -0.67 13.98
C ILE A 60 14.76 -0.61 14.89
N MET A 61 14.80 0.22 15.93
CA MET A 61 13.66 0.39 16.83
C MET A 61 12.42 0.93 16.10
N LEU A 62 12.58 1.94 15.24
CA LEU A 62 11.49 2.48 14.42
C LEU A 62 10.93 1.43 13.45
N LEU A 63 11.77 0.60 12.84
CA LEU A 63 11.33 -0.51 11.99
C LEU A 63 10.57 -1.59 12.78
N ALA A 64 11.01 -1.89 14.00
CA ALA A 64 10.30 -2.81 14.89
C ALA A 64 8.92 -2.27 15.28
N PHE A 65 8.81 -0.97 15.57
CA PHE A 65 7.52 -0.31 15.79
C PHE A 65 6.64 -0.35 14.54
N GLU A 66 7.19 -0.02 13.36
CA GLU A 66 6.46 -0.13 12.08
C GLU A 66 5.86 -1.53 11.93
N PHE A 67 6.66 -2.57 12.14
CA PHE A 67 6.21 -3.96 12.05
C PHE A 67 5.09 -4.28 13.07
N GLY A 68 5.28 -3.92 14.34
CA GLY A 68 4.29 -4.16 15.39
C GLY A 68 2.94 -3.47 15.10
N PHE A 69 2.96 -2.21 14.68
CA PHE A 69 1.75 -1.48 14.32
C PHE A 69 1.07 -2.03 13.06
N ARG A 70 1.84 -2.53 12.07
CA ARG A 70 1.28 -3.23 10.91
C ARG A 70 0.56 -4.51 11.30
N GLN A 71 1.13 -5.30 12.21
CA GLN A 71 0.50 -6.54 12.71
C GLN A 71 -0.77 -6.26 13.49
N ASN A 72 -0.74 -5.30 14.43
CA ASN A 72 -1.91 -4.90 15.18
C ASN A 72 -3.04 -4.41 14.26
N ARG A 73 -2.74 -3.54 13.29
CA ARG A 73 -3.71 -3.07 12.31
C ARG A 73 -4.28 -4.22 11.46
N ALA A 74 -3.45 -5.17 11.05
CA ALA A 74 -3.90 -6.35 10.32
C ALA A 74 -4.90 -7.19 11.13
N GLY A 75 -4.65 -7.37 12.42
CA GLY A 75 -5.55 -8.06 13.34
C GLY A 75 -6.90 -7.35 13.49
N MET A 76 -6.89 -6.01 13.65
CA MET A 76 -8.13 -5.21 13.73
C MET A 76 -8.97 -5.32 12.45
N ILE A 77 -8.34 -5.23 11.27
CA ILE A 77 -9.01 -5.37 9.98
C ILE A 77 -9.61 -6.77 9.83
N GLN A 78 -8.88 -7.80 10.23
CA GLN A 78 -9.36 -9.17 10.16
C GLN A 78 -10.59 -9.39 11.07
N GLN A 79 -10.56 -8.88 12.30
CA GLN A 79 -11.70 -8.95 13.21
C GLN A 79 -12.92 -8.20 12.67
N LEU A 80 -12.71 -7.02 12.08
CA LEU A 80 -13.79 -6.26 11.46
C LEU A 80 -14.40 -7.01 10.28
N ASN A 81 -13.58 -7.63 9.44
CA ASN A 81 -14.03 -8.44 8.32
C ASN A 81 -14.87 -9.65 8.79
N ILE A 82 -14.43 -10.35 9.82
CA ILE A 82 -15.19 -11.45 10.40
C ILE A 82 -16.57 -10.95 10.87
N ARG A 83 -16.64 -9.85 11.59
CA ARG A 83 -17.90 -9.29 12.08
C ARG A 83 -18.87 -8.90 10.96
N ILE A 84 -18.37 -8.36 9.85
CA ILE A 84 -19.20 -7.86 8.74
C ILE A 84 -19.65 -8.98 7.82
N PHE A 85 -18.74 -9.91 7.47
CA PHE A 85 -18.98 -10.90 6.42
C PHE A 85 -19.47 -12.26 6.91
N THR A 86 -19.16 -12.65 8.16
CA THR A 86 -19.64 -13.94 8.70
C THR A 86 -21.17 -14.04 8.73
N PRO A 87 -21.94 -13.02 9.16
CA PRO A 87 -23.39 -13.09 9.13
C PRO A 87 -23.95 -13.23 7.71
N LEU A 88 -23.35 -12.53 6.75
CA LEU A 88 -23.75 -12.58 5.34
C LEU A 88 -23.47 -13.96 4.74
N LEU A 89 -22.31 -14.53 5.00
CA LEU A 89 -21.92 -15.87 4.54
C LEU A 89 -22.78 -16.97 5.21
N ASN A 90 -23.13 -16.81 6.48
CA ASN A 90 -23.98 -17.78 7.21
C ASN A 90 -25.44 -17.74 6.73
N ALA A 91 -26.01 -16.55 6.52
CA ALA A 91 -27.34 -16.38 5.95
C ALA A 91 -27.42 -17.03 4.56
N TYR A 92 -26.35 -16.92 3.83
CA TYR A 92 -26.16 -17.45 2.51
C TYR A 92 -26.01 -18.99 2.50
N ALA A 93 -25.15 -19.55 3.36
CA ALA A 93 -24.99 -20.99 3.54
C ALA A 93 -26.29 -21.66 3.99
N LYS A 94 -27.12 -20.97 4.78
CA LYS A 94 -28.44 -21.44 5.20
C LYS A 94 -29.38 -21.55 3.99
N LYS A 95 -29.44 -20.54 3.14
CA LYS A 95 -30.28 -20.53 1.95
C LYS A 95 -29.86 -21.60 0.92
N ILE A 96 -28.55 -21.85 0.77
CA ILE A 96 -28.01 -22.93 -0.06
C ILE A 96 -28.52 -24.29 0.40
N LYS A 97 -28.61 -24.54 1.71
CA LYS A 97 -29.11 -25.81 2.27
C LYS A 97 -30.61 -25.96 2.10
N GLU A 98 -31.36 -24.85 2.07
CA GLU A 98 -32.83 -24.85 1.92
C GLU A 98 -33.26 -24.98 0.45
N THR A 99 -32.45 -24.58 -0.50
CA THR A 99 -32.73 -24.66 -1.94
C THR A 99 -31.81 -25.70 -2.55
N GLN A 100 -32.36 -26.69 -3.27
CA GLN A 100 -31.55 -27.69 -4.00
C GLN A 100 -30.78 -27.02 -5.14
N ILE A 101 -29.59 -26.47 -4.82
CA ILE A 101 -28.78 -25.71 -5.76
C ILE A 101 -27.92 -26.67 -6.58
N THR A 102 -27.88 -26.49 -7.88
CA THR A 102 -27.05 -27.25 -8.81
C THR A 102 -25.56 -27.08 -8.47
N GLY A 103 -24.75 -28.15 -8.62
CA GLY A 103 -23.35 -28.14 -8.26
C GLY A 103 -22.52 -27.02 -8.91
N GLU A 104 -22.92 -26.56 -10.10
CA GLU A 104 -22.28 -25.44 -10.79
C GLU A 104 -22.57 -24.09 -10.10
N GLN A 105 -23.77 -23.87 -9.62
CA GLN A 105 -24.16 -22.70 -8.85
C GLN A 105 -23.38 -22.65 -7.52
N PHE A 106 -23.25 -23.81 -6.87
CA PHE A 106 -22.44 -23.93 -5.64
C PHE A 106 -20.99 -23.51 -5.87
N LYS A 107 -20.36 -23.98 -6.95
CA LYS A 107 -18.98 -23.62 -7.31
C LYS A 107 -18.82 -22.13 -7.61
N ARG A 108 -19.75 -21.50 -8.33
CA ARG A 108 -19.75 -20.04 -8.58
C ARG A 108 -19.80 -19.25 -7.28
N LEU A 109 -20.55 -19.72 -6.33
CA LEU A 109 -20.77 -19.09 -5.05
C LEU A 109 -19.56 -19.23 -4.11
N GLU A 110 -18.89 -20.36 -4.14
CA GLU A 110 -17.62 -20.57 -3.43
C GLU A 110 -16.55 -19.61 -3.94
N VAL A 111 -16.43 -19.47 -5.27
CA VAL A 111 -15.50 -18.53 -5.92
C VAL A 111 -15.85 -17.07 -5.56
N ALA A 112 -17.14 -16.71 -5.56
CA ALA A 112 -17.57 -15.37 -5.17
C ALA A 112 -17.25 -15.08 -3.69
N GLY A 113 -17.50 -16.04 -2.79
CA GLY A 113 -17.15 -15.94 -1.37
C GLY A 113 -15.65 -15.78 -1.14
N ALA A 114 -14.82 -16.56 -1.83
CA ALA A 114 -13.37 -16.46 -1.80
C ALA A 114 -12.88 -15.09 -2.33
N THR A 115 -13.49 -14.58 -3.41
CA THR A 115 -13.21 -13.26 -3.98
C THR A 115 -13.51 -12.14 -2.99
N ILE A 116 -14.67 -12.20 -2.30
CA ILE A 116 -15.04 -11.22 -1.28
C ILE A 116 -14.04 -11.25 -0.12
N LYS A 117 -13.72 -12.45 0.38
CA LYS A 117 -12.75 -12.62 1.48
C LYS A 117 -11.36 -12.10 1.10
N GLY A 118 -10.88 -12.39 -0.11
CA GLY A 118 -9.61 -11.89 -0.61
C GLY A 118 -9.57 -10.37 -0.76
N ALA A 119 -10.63 -9.77 -1.30
CA ALA A 119 -10.73 -8.33 -1.52
C ALA A 119 -10.89 -7.49 -0.23
N THR A 120 -11.29 -8.11 0.87
CA THR A 120 -11.40 -7.48 2.19
C THR A 120 -10.22 -7.80 3.10
N GLY A 121 -9.21 -8.48 2.58
CA GLY A 121 -7.99 -8.82 3.32
C GLY A 121 -7.30 -7.60 3.95
N SER A 122 -6.59 -7.84 5.04
CA SER A 122 -5.87 -6.81 5.80
C SER A 122 -4.90 -6.02 4.92
N SER A 123 -4.29 -6.66 3.94
CA SER A 123 -3.37 -6.01 2.99
C SER A 123 -4.08 -4.92 2.17
N ILE A 124 -5.26 -5.21 1.58
CA ILE A 124 -5.99 -4.28 0.72
C ILE A 124 -6.59 -3.13 1.53
N THR A 125 -7.23 -3.44 2.66
CA THR A 125 -7.84 -2.44 3.52
C THR A 125 -6.80 -1.52 4.16
N GLY A 126 -5.65 -2.05 4.57
CA GLY A 126 -4.54 -1.27 5.09
C GLY A 126 -4.03 -0.23 4.11
N TRP A 127 -3.95 -0.57 2.83
CA TRP A 127 -3.47 0.35 1.79
C TRP A 127 -4.44 1.47 1.46
N ILE A 128 -5.75 1.25 1.61
CA ILE A 128 -6.74 2.32 1.47
C ILE A 128 -6.53 3.39 2.57
N LEU A 129 -6.16 2.96 3.77
CA LEU A 129 -5.85 3.85 4.88
C LEU A 129 -4.50 4.58 4.70
N ASP A 130 -3.53 3.94 4.03
CA ASP A 130 -2.19 4.49 3.81
C ASP A 130 -2.12 5.44 2.61
N TRP A 131 -3.12 5.46 1.72
CA TRP A 131 -3.12 6.29 0.51
C TRP A 131 -2.85 7.79 0.76
N PRO A 132 -3.44 8.45 1.77
CA PRO A 132 -3.16 9.88 2.01
C PRO A 132 -1.69 10.14 2.33
N PHE A 133 -0.98 9.17 2.92
CA PHE A 133 0.43 9.30 3.28
C PHE A 133 1.39 9.19 2.10
N VAL A 134 0.94 8.66 0.96
CA VAL A 134 1.72 8.70 -0.29
C VAL A 134 2.00 10.15 -0.70
N LEU A 135 1.02 11.04 -0.53
CA LEU A 135 1.20 12.47 -0.75
C LEU A 135 2.19 13.08 0.26
N ALA A 136 2.17 12.62 1.51
CA ALA A 136 3.14 13.06 2.51
C ALA A 136 4.58 12.67 2.11
N PHE A 137 4.81 11.45 1.59
CA PHE A 137 6.12 11.05 1.05
C PHE A 137 6.56 11.95 -0.12
N LEU A 138 5.65 12.32 -1.01
CA LEU A 138 5.95 13.25 -2.11
C LEU A 138 6.28 14.65 -1.61
N ILE A 139 5.58 15.15 -0.58
CA ILE A 139 5.88 16.46 0.03
C ILE A 139 7.26 16.46 0.66
N VAL A 140 7.61 15.42 1.43
CA VAL A 140 8.94 15.27 2.01
C VAL A 140 9.99 15.18 0.91
N LEU A 141 9.73 14.42 -0.15
CA LEU A 141 10.63 14.29 -1.28
C LEU A 141 10.81 15.63 -2.02
N LEU A 142 9.73 16.40 -2.19
CA LEU A 142 9.78 17.73 -2.81
C LEU A 142 10.68 18.69 -2.01
N TYR A 143 10.64 18.61 -0.68
CA TYR A 143 11.49 19.41 0.19
C TYR A 143 12.97 19.00 0.12
N ILE A 144 13.26 17.69 0.00
CA ILE A 144 14.62 17.16 -0.05
C ILE A 144 15.24 17.35 -1.44
N ASN A 145 14.52 16.96 -2.47
CA ASN A 145 14.97 17.00 -3.88
C ASN A 145 13.76 17.15 -4.81
N TRP A 146 13.50 18.36 -5.27
CA TRP A 146 12.36 18.70 -6.12
C TRP A 146 12.40 17.98 -7.47
N THR A 147 13.60 17.72 -8.05
CA THR A 147 13.74 16.98 -9.32
C THR A 147 13.34 15.51 -9.17
N ALA A 148 13.79 14.86 -8.07
CA ALA A 148 13.38 13.49 -7.76
C ALA A 148 11.87 13.41 -7.48
N ALA A 149 11.29 14.43 -6.85
CA ALA A 149 9.85 14.50 -6.61
C ALA A 149 9.04 14.59 -7.91
N LEU A 150 9.48 15.40 -8.87
CA LEU A 150 8.85 15.49 -10.20
C LEU A 150 8.95 14.16 -10.96
N ILE A 151 10.12 13.52 -10.97
CA ILE A 151 10.30 12.22 -11.60
C ILE A 151 9.37 11.19 -10.95
N ALA A 152 9.35 11.11 -9.62
CA ALA A 152 8.48 10.19 -8.89
C ALA A 152 7.00 10.43 -9.18
N ALA A 153 6.55 11.69 -9.23
CA ALA A 153 5.18 12.05 -9.56
C ALA A 153 4.78 11.61 -10.98
N ILE A 154 5.66 11.82 -11.96
CA ILE A 154 5.44 11.36 -13.34
C ILE A 154 5.30 9.84 -13.38
N PHE A 155 6.22 9.10 -12.75
CA PHE A 155 6.16 7.64 -12.71
C PHE A 155 4.93 7.12 -11.97
N MET A 156 4.47 7.80 -10.92
CA MET A 156 3.22 7.48 -10.24
C MET A 156 2.01 7.63 -11.16
N ILE A 157 1.94 8.71 -11.93
CA ILE A 157 0.87 8.94 -12.91
C ILE A 157 0.90 7.86 -13.99
N ILE A 158 2.07 7.57 -14.56
CA ILE A 158 2.25 6.50 -15.54
C ILE A 158 1.77 5.16 -14.96
N MET A 159 2.18 4.82 -13.75
CA MET A 159 1.78 3.59 -13.08
C MET A 159 0.26 3.51 -12.88
N MET A 160 -0.38 4.61 -12.46
CA MET A 160 -1.84 4.67 -12.28
C MET A 160 -2.60 4.51 -13.60
N VAL A 161 -2.14 5.18 -14.66
CA VAL A 161 -2.74 5.09 -16.00
C VAL A 161 -2.61 3.67 -16.56
N LEU A 162 -1.41 3.09 -16.53
CA LEU A 162 -1.16 1.73 -17.03
C LEU A 162 -1.96 0.69 -16.26
N THR A 163 -2.04 0.82 -14.94
CA THR A 163 -2.85 -0.10 -14.12
C THR A 163 -4.34 0.06 -14.43
N ALA A 164 -4.84 1.29 -14.62
CA ALA A 164 -6.22 1.54 -14.99
C ALA A 164 -6.58 0.97 -16.38
N GLN A 165 -5.70 1.11 -17.36
CA GLN A 165 -5.90 0.54 -18.71
C GLN A 165 -5.90 -1.00 -18.68
N ARG A 166 -5.02 -1.63 -17.91
CA ARG A 166 -4.96 -3.09 -17.77
C ARG A 166 -6.20 -3.67 -17.07
N MET A 167 -6.80 -2.94 -16.15
CA MET A 167 -8.09 -3.32 -15.54
C MET A 167 -9.21 -3.49 -16.57
N ASN A 168 -9.21 -2.67 -17.63
CA ASN A 168 -10.18 -2.77 -18.72
C ASN A 168 -9.93 -3.97 -19.63
N LEU A 169 -8.68 -4.46 -19.71
CA LEU A 169 -8.27 -5.56 -20.59
C LEU A 169 -8.27 -6.93 -19.91
N SER A 170 -8.68 -7.04 -18.63
CA SER A 170 -8.71 -8.28 -17.80
C SER A 170 -7.43 -9.12 -17.86
N LEU A 171 -6.26 -8.48 -18.03
CA LEU A 171 -4.96 -9.13 -18.10
C LEU A 171 -4.50 -9.62 -16.71
N GLN A 172 -3.77 -10.72 -16.71
CA GLN A 172 -3.36 -11.51 -15.54
C GLN A 172 -2.57 -10.69 -14.49
N SER A 173 -2.78 -10.99 -13.20
CA SER A 173 -2.17 -10.33 -12.03
C SER A 173 -0.63 -10.25 -12.07
N ASP A 174 0.03 -11.26 -12.62
CA ASP A 174 1.50 -11.35 -12.66
C ASP A 174 2.13 -10.27 -13.54
N SER A 175 1.45 -9.88 -14.61
CA SER A 175 1.91 -8.82 -15.52
C SER A 175 1.97 -7.43 -14.84
N THR A 176 1.17 -7.19 -13.79
CA THR A 176 1.22 -5.92 -13.05
C THR A 176 2.40 -5.85 -12.08
N ALA A 177 2.80 -6.98 -11.49
CA ALA A 177 3.97 -7.04 -10.62
C ALA A 177 5.28 -6.81 -11.41
N ASN A 178 5.40 -7.42 -12.58
CA ASN A 178 6.54 -7.22 -13.46
C ASN A 178 6.67 -5.76 -13.95
N LEU A 179 5.54 -5.12 -14.26
CA LEU A 179 5.50 -3.70 -14.61
C LEU A 179 5.95 -2.80 -13.45
N GLU A 180 5.53 -3.11 -12.22
CA GLU A 180 5.95 -2.38 -11.03
C GLU A 180 7.47 -2.44 -10.84
N ILE A 181 8.05 -3.63 -10.95
CA ILE A 181 9.50 -3.84 -10.83
C ILE A 181 10.23 -3.04 -11.91
N PHE A 182 9.80 -3.13 -13.16
CA PHE A 182 10.40 -2.42 -14.28
C PHE A 182 10.33 -0.90 -14.09
N LEU A 183 9.16 -0.34 -13.76
CA LEU A 183 8.99 1.10 -13.58
C LEU A 183 9.78 1.62 -12.37
N THR A 184 9.84 0.84 -11.28
CA THR A 184 10.65 1.21 -10.11
C THR A 184 12.14 1.22 -10.45
N GLY A 185 12.62 0.22 -11.18
CA GLY A 185 14.01 0.16 -11.65
C GLY A 185 14.35 1.33 -12.58
N LEU A 186 13.49 1.61 -13.56
CA LEU A 186 13.69 2.71 -14.51
C LEU A 186 13.67 4.07 -13.80
N MET A 187 12.73 4.30 -12.88
CA MET A 187 12.68 5.50 -12.04
C MET A 187 13.98 5.67 -11.24
N THR A 188 14.47 4.59 -10.62
CA THR A 188 15.73 4.60 -9.86
C THR A 188 16.91 5.02 -10.75
N VAL A 189 17.04 4.44 -11.94
CA VAL A 189 18.11 4.80 -12.89
C VAL A 189 18.05 6.28 -13.26
N ILE A 190 16.86 6.81 -13.55
CA ILE A 190 16.68 8.23 -13.92
C ILE A 190 17.00 9.14 -12.75
N ILE A 191 16.48 8.85 -11.53
CA ILE A 191 16.76 9.65 -10.33
C ILE A 191 18.26 9.66 -10.04
N MET A 192 18.93 8.49 -10.11
CA MET A 192 20.37 8.40 -9.87
C MET A 192 21.19 9.15 -10.93
N SER A 193 20.81 9.05 -12.20
CA SER A 193 21.51 9.74 -13.29
C SER A 193 21.39 11.27 -13.18
N VAL A 194 20.17 11.78 -12.96
CA VAL A 194 19.94 13.23 -12.78
C VAL A 194 20.57 13.71 -11.48
N GLY A 195 20.44 12.95 -10.40
CA GLY A 195 21.03 13.32 -9.11
C GLY A 195 22.57 13.31 -9.13
N ALA A 196 23.20 12.41 -9.89
CA ALA A 196 24.64 12.41 -10.06
C ALA A 196 25.15 13.72 -10.69
N THR A 197 24.45 14.26 -11.69
CA THR A 197 24.80 15.57 -12.27
C THR A 197 24.65 16.70 -11.26
N GLN A 198 23.66 16.64 -10.38
CA GLN A 198 23.44 17.62 -9.32
C GLN A 198 24.53 17.56 -8.23
N ILE A 199 25.03 16.35 -7.91
CA ILE A 199 26.16 16.18 -6.99
C ILE A 199 27.43 16.80 -7.59
N ILE A 200 27.72 16.54 -8.86
CA ILE A 200 28.87 17.13 -9.56
C ILE A 200 28.76 18.66 -9.58
N ALA A 201 27.55 19.20 -9.76
CA ALA A 201 27.29 20.62 -9.70
C ALA A 201 27.33 21.23 -8.26
N GLY A 202 27.49 20.40 -7.24
CA GLY A 202 27.54 20.83 -5.84
C GLY A 202 26.20 21.27 -5.26
N THR A 203 25.08 20.95 -5.92
CA THR A 203 23.72 21.36 -5.50
C THR A 203 22.99 20.28 -4.68
N LEU A 204 23.53 19.06 -4.62
CA LEU A 204 22.92 17.94 -3.91
C LEU A 204 24.00 17.08 -3.25
N ASP A 205 23.74 16.61 -2.01
CA ASP A 205 24.60 15.65 -1.32
C ASP A 205 24.27 14.20 -1.69
N VAL A 206 25.27 13.32 -1.63
CA VAL A 206 25.13 11.88 -1.92
C VAL A 206 24.05 11.24 -1.03
N GLY A 207 24.04 11.59 0.26
CA GLY A 207 23.04 11.09 1.22
C GLY A 207 21.62 11.50 0.84
N LEU A 208 21.44 12.76 0.43
CA LEU A 208 20.14 13.26 -0.03
C LEU A 208 19.69 12.56 -1.32
N LEU A 209 20.60 12.26 -2.25
CA LEU A 209 20.27 11.51 -3.46
C LEU A 209 19.76 10.10 -3.15
N ILE A 210 20.49 9.34 -2.33
CA ILE A 210 20.10 7.96 -1.99
C ILE A 210 18.82 7.95 -1.17
N GLY A 211 18.69 8.86 -0.19
CA GLY A 211 17.47 9.01 0.61
C GLY A 211 16.25 9.37 -0.23
N SER A 212 16.40 10.28 -1.21
CA SER A 212 15.33 10.66 -2.12
C SER A 212 14.90 9.50 -3.01
N ASN A 213 15.84 8.66 -3.47
CA ASN A 213 15.50 7.45 -4.24
C ASN A 213 14.68 6.44 -3.39
N ILE A 214 15.04 6.24 -2.11
CA ILE A 214 14.28 5.37 -1.20
C ILE A 214 12.85 5.91 -1.01
N LEU A 215 12.69 7.21 -0.81
CA LEU A 215 11.37 7.85 -0.67
C LEU A 215 10.54 7.77 -1.94
N ALA A 216 11.15 8.00 -3.10
CA ALA A 216 10.49 7.87 -4.40
C ALA A 216 9.98 6.45 -4.65
N ALA A 217 10.79 5.44 -4.35
CA ALA A 217 10.39 4.03 -4.45
C ALA A 217 9.22 3.71 -3.51
N ARG A 218 9.22 4.23 -2.28
CA ARG A 218 8.10 4.09 -1.32
C ARG A 218 6.82 4.74 -1.83
N ALA A 219 6.89 5.94 -2.40
CA ALA A 219 5.76 6.64 -2.97
C ALA A 219 5.15 5.85 -4.15
N LEU A 220 5.98 5.37 -5.07
CA LEU A 220 5.53 4.56 -6.21
C LEU A 220 4.88 3.25 -5.79
N GLN A 221 5.45 2.53 -4.83
CA GLN A 221 4.85 1.32 -4.24
C GLN A 221 3.49 1.60 -3.62
N GLY A 222 3.33 2.74 -2.92
CA GLY A 222 2.07 3.18 -2.36
C GLY A 222 1.00 3.41 -3.42
N ALA A 223 1.34 4.07 -4.53
CA ALA A 223 0.44 4.30 -5.66
C ALA A 223 -0.01 2.98 -6.32
N ASN A 224 0.91 2.04 -6.55
CA ASN A 224 0.58 0.73 -7.13
C ASN A 224 -0.36 -0.08 -6.23
N LYS A 225 -0.13 -0.09 -4.94
CA LYS A 225 -0.99 -0.80 -3.98
C LYS A 225 -2.39 -0.20 -3.92
N TYR A 226 -2.52 1.12 -4.05
CA TYR A 226 -3.82 1.77 -4.17
C TYR A 226 -4.57 1.31 -5.44
N ALA A 227 -3.88 1.24 -6.57
CA ALA A 227 -4.48 0.77 -7.82
C ALA A 227 -4.97 -0.69 -7.70
N LYS A 228 -4.16 -1.59 -7.10
CA LYS A 228 -4.55 -2.98 -6.80
C LYS A 228 -5.72 -3.07 -5.82
N ALA A 229 -5.77 -2.21 -4.81
CA ALA A 229 -6.89 -2.15 -3.86
C ALA A 229 -8.19 -1.73 -4.54
N LYS A 230 -8.15 -0.73 -5.44
CA LYS A 230 -9.32 -0.30 -6.23
C LYS A 230 -9.86 -1.43 -7.09
N GLU A 231 -8.98 -2.19 -7.74
CA GLU A 231 -9.35 -3.36 -8.54
C GLU A 231 -10.01 -4.46 -7.68
N ALA A 232 -9.40 -4.81 -6.55
CA ALA A 232 -9.94 -5.82 -5.66
C ALA A 232 -11.33 -5.45 -5.12
N ILE A 233 -11.56 -4.17 -4.81
CA ILE A 233 -12.87 -3.67 -4.38
C ILE A 233 -13.89 -3.76 -5.52
N ALA A 234 -13.51 -3.44 -6.76
CA ALA A 234 -14.39 -3.56 -7.91
C ALA A 234 -14.80 -5.02 -8.17
N ARG A 235 -13.86 -5.97 -8.05
CA ARG A 235 -14.16 -7.42 -8.14
C ARG A 235 -15.11 -7.87 -7.02
N ARG A 236 -14.88 -7.39 -5.79
CA ARG A 236 -15.77 -7.68 -4.66
C ARG A 236 -17.18 -7.16 -4.90
N ASP A 237 -17.34 -5.94 -5.37
CA ASP A 237 -18.65 -5.33 -5.60
C ASP A 237 -19.42 -6.13 -6.67
N ARG A 238 -18.75 -6.61 -7.72
CA ARG A 238 -19.35 -7.53 -8.72
C ARG A 238 -19.77 -8.86 -8.10
N ALA A 239 -18.88 -9.52 -7.36
CA ALA A 239 -19.17 -10.79 -6.69
C ALA A 239 -20.32 -10.65 -5.68
N THR A 240 -20.40 -9.54 -4.96
CA THR A 240 -21.50 -9.27 -4.02
C THR A 240 -22.83 -9.10 -4.76
N THR A 241 -22.85 -8.41 -5.91
CA THR A 241 -24.06 -8.26 -6.73
C THR A 241 -24.52 -9.60 -7.28
N GLU A 242 -23.59 -10.44 -7.73
CA GLU A 242 -23.87 -11.79 -8.21
C GLU A 242 -24.52 -12.67 -7.11
N ILE A 243 -23.96 -12.65 -5.90
CA ILE A 243 -24.53 -13.33 -4.74
C ILE A 243 -25.95 -12.83 -4.45
N ILE A 244 -26.16 -11.51 -4.41
CA ILE A 244 -27.48 -10.94 -4.12
C ILE A 244 -28.49 -11.29 -5.19
N SER A 245 -28.10 -11.32 -6.47
CA SER A 245 -29.00 -11.74 -7.56
C SER A 245 -29.42 -13.21 -7.45
N CYS A 246 -28.49 -14.09 -7.08
CA CYS A 246 -28.79 -15.50 -6.84
C CYS A 246 -29.67 -15.74 -5.61
N ILE A 247 -29.64 -14.85 -4.62
CA ILE A 247 -30.48 -14.95 -3.41
C ILE A 247 -31.93 -14.49 -3.68
N LYS A 248 -32.14 -13.60 -4.65
CA LYS A 248 -33.46 -13.05 -4.97
C LYS A 248 -34.27 -13.93 -5.93
N GLN A 249 -33.62 -14.84 -6.64
CA GLN A 249 -34.26 -15.91 -7.42
C GLN A 249 -34.61 -17.11 -6.53
#